data_a12b4bad9692c7ec7c602e60e1f6723f
#
_entry.id   a12b4bad9692c7ec7c602e60e1f6723f
#
_cell.length_a   1.000
_cell.length_b   1.000
_cell.length_c   1.000
_cell.angle_alpha   90.00
_cell.angle_beta   90.00
_cell.angle_gamma   90.00
#
_symmetry.space_group_name_H-M   'P 1'
#
loop_
_entity.id
_entity.type
_entity.pdbx_description
1 polymer ?
#
loop_
_entity_poly.entity_id
_entity_poly.type
_entity_poly.pdbx_seq_one_letter_code
_entity_poly.pdbx_strand_id
1 'polypeptide(L)'
;MSQLIQNARTAGVAVATTPTVHTATFVGRGGDIPDGTGSFQDDIVVTDNFRVTDVTLTLKNLIHTWVGDLSVRLRHLETETVVDLFRRPGQPDFSSSGYSNDLNGDYSFNDHNIRDFEKAAGAHAVIPSGNYTATGSLSAFSGLLATGTWRITINDCSAGDSGSIGSWSLDLAGR
;
A
#
# COMPACT_ATOMS: atom_id res chain seq x y z
N MET A 1 -62.34 -6.86 -43.44
CA MET A 1 -62.14 -6.86 -42.03
C MET A 1 -60.66 -7.31 -41.77
N SER A 2 -59.81 -6.38 -41.56
CA SER A 2 -58.34 -6.65 -41.34
C SER A 2 -58.04 -6.48 -39.89
N GLN A 3 -57.63 -7.55 -39.22
CA GLN A 3 -57.20 -7.49 -37.81
C GLN A 3 -55.75 -7.09 -37.73
N LEU A 4 -55.47 -5.97 -37.04
CA LEU A 4 -54.13 -5.53 -36.60
C LEU A 4 -53.72 -6.33 -35.36
N ILE A 5 -52.67 -7.15 -35.49
CA ILE A 5 -52.05 -7.81 -34.37
C ILE A 5 -51.04 -6.81 -33.81
N GLN A 6 -51.30 -6.27 -32.61
CA GLN A 6 -50.35 -5.48 -31.83
C GLN A 6 -49.39 -6.42 -31.11
N ASN A 7 -48.12 -6.41 -31.52
CA ASN A 7 -47.04 -7.05 -30.79
C ASN A 7 -46.66 -6.18 -29.59
N ALA A 8 -47.12 -6.56 -28.42
CA ALA A 8 -46.60 -6.00 -27.16
C ALA A 8 -45.17 -6.49 -26.93
N ARG A 9 -44.19 -5.60 -27.08
CA ARG A 9 -42.81 -5.83 -26.59
C ARG A 9 -42.83 -5.75 -25.07
N THR A 10 -42.63 -6.87 -24.42
CA THR A 10 -42.32 -6.91 -22.99
C THR A 10 -40.93 -6.28 -22.78
N ALA A 11 -40.89 -5.09 -22.22
CA ALA A 11 -39.64 -4.49 -21.76
C ALA A 11 -39.16 -5.31 -20.57
N GLY A 12 -38.06 -6.06 -20.76
CA GLY A 12 -37.38 -6.75 -19.66
C GLY A 12 -36.86 -5.71 -18.67
N VAL A 13 -37.32 -5.78 -17.43
CA VAL A 13 -36.76 -5.01 -16.33
C VAL A 13 -35.36 -5.53 -16.09
N ALA A 14 -34.35 -4.74 -16.42
CA ALA A 14 -32.96 -5.02 -16.03
C ALA A 14 -32.90 -4.97 -14.51
N VAL A 15 -32.72 -6.12 -13.87
CA VAL A 15 -32.40 -6.19 -12.43
C VAL A 15 -31.01 -5.61 -12.28
N ALA A 16 -30.91 -4.43 -11.68
CA ALA A 16 -29.65 -3.85 -11.30
C ALA A 16 -29.04 -4.75 -10.20
N THR A 17 -28.05 -5.55 -10.57
CA THR A 17 -27.23 -6.27 -9.58
C THR A 17 -26.36 -5.25 -8.87
N THR A 18 -26.58 -5.05 -7.57
CA THR A 18 -25.67 -4.29 -6.71
C THR A 18 -24.29 -4.96 -6.79
N PRO A 19 -23.22 -4.22 -7.12
CA PRO A 19 -21.89 -4.81 -7.17
C PRO A 19 -21.52 -5.33 -5.78
N THR A 20 -21.11 -6.58 -5.70
CA THR A 20 -20.62 -7.20 -4.46
C THR A 20 -19.30 -6.55 -4.09
N VAL A 21 -19.20 -6.00 -2.88
CA VAL A 21 -17.94 -5.50 -2.34
C VAL A 21 -17.14 -6.68 -1.83
N HIS A 22 -15.91 -6.82 -2.30
CA HIS A 22 -14.93 -7.78 -1.80
C HIS A 22 -13.96 -7.06 -0.86
N THR A 23 -13.61 -7.71 0.23
CA THR A 23 -12.51 -7.29 1.11
C THR A 23 -11.68 -8.52 1.47
N ALA A 24 -10.37 -8.43 1.35
CA ALA A 24 -9.47 -9.52 1.67
C ALA A 24 -8.20 -8.96 2.32
N THR A 25 -7.71 -9.66 3.34
CA THR A 25 -6.47 -9.36 4.05
C THR A 25 -5.45 -10.45 3.82
N PHE A 26 -4.27 -10.07 3.40
CA PHE A 26 -3.14 -10.95 3.17
C PHE A 26 -1.99 -10.54 4.09
N VAL A 27 -1.23 -11.52 4.59
CA VAL A 27 -0.13 -11.26 5.53
C VAL A 27 1.17 -11.80 4.95
N GLY A 28 2.17 -10.95 4.86
CA GLY A 28 3.52 -11.29 4.48
C GLY A 28 4.44 -11.48 5.69
N ARG A 29 5.64 -11.94 5.41
CA ARG A 29 6.65 -12.23 6.43
C ARG A 29 7.42 -10.97 6.81
N GLY A 30 8.14 -11.06 7.92
CA GLY A 30 9.13 -10.08 8.36
C GLY A 30 10.55 -10.57 8.14
N GLY A 31 11.50 -9.72 8.51
CA GLY A 31 12.93 -10.00 8.43
C GLY A 31 13.77 -8.77 8.72
N ASP A 32 15.09 -8.97 8.71
CA ASP A 32 16.05 -7.89 8.88
C ASP A 32 16.12 -7.03 7.61
N ILE A 33 16.32 -5.73 7.80
CA ILE A 33 16.58 -4.78 6.72
C ILE A 33 18.10 -4.69 6.58
N PRO A 34 18.67 -5.06 5.41
CA PRO A 34 20.12 -5.00 5.21
C PRO A 34 20.63 -3.57 5.29
N ASP A 35 21.64 -3.32 6.18
CA ASP A 35 22.24 -2.02 6.40
C ASP A 35 23.03 -1.54 5.17
N GLY A 36 22.66 -0.39 4.64
CA GLY A 36 23.36 0.37 3.59
C GLY A 36 23.41 -0.26 2.21
N THR A 37 23.17 -1.56 2.08
CA THR A 37 23.20 -2.27 0.80
C THR A 37 22.16 -3.40 0.74
N GLY A 38 21.55 -3.57 -0.43
CA GLY A 38 20.52 -4.59 -0.61
C GLY A 38 19.14 -4.11 -0.18
N SER A 39 18.23 -5.04 0.00
CA SER A 39 16.86 -4.74 0.40
C SER A 39 16.21 -5.92 1.11
N PHE A 40 15.34 -5.64 2.07
CA PHE A 40 14.34 -6.61 2.46
C PHE A 40 13.26 -6.66 1.37
N GLN A 41 12.91 -7.86 0.93
CA GLN A 41 11.81 -8.09 -0.01
C GLN A 41 10.97 -9.27 0.45
N ASP A 42 9.66 -9.14 0.34
CA ASP A 42 8.74 -10.24 0.57
C ASP A 42 7.53 -10.14 -0.37
N ASP A 43 6.99 -11.28 -0.75
CA ASP A 43 5.92 -11.41 -1.74
C ASP A 43 4.67 -12.01 -1.11
N ILE A 44 3.53 -11.39 -1.42
CA ILE A 44 2.20 -11.95 -1.19
C ILE A 44 1.62 -12.33 -2.56
N VAL A 45 1.25 -13.60 -2.73
CA VAL A 45 0.54 -14.06 -3.93
C VAL A 45 -0.95 -14.03 -3.65
N VAL A 46 -1.66 -13.16 -4.37
CA VAL A 46 -3.11 -13.03 -4.30
C VAL A 46 -3.75 -13.86 -5.42
N THR A 47 -4.65 -14.75 -5.06
CA THR A 47 -5.40 -15.60 -6.02
C THR A 47 -6.82 -15.11 -6.24
N ASP A 48 -7.29 -14.17 -5.42
CA ASP A 48 -8.62 -13.59 -5.49
C ASP A 48 -8.78 -12.73 -6.74
N ASN A 49 -9.89 -12.93 -7.45
CA ASN A 49 -10.11 -12.29 -8.75
C ASN A 49 -11.22 -11.24 -8.66
N PHE A 50 -10.84 -10.03 -8.28
CA PHE A 50 -11.70 -8.85 -8.29
C PHE A 50 -10.90 -7.62 -8.73
N ARG A 51 -11.59 -6.53 -9.10
CA ARG A 51 -10.92 -5.26 -9.40
C ARG A 51 -10.75 -4.45 -8.12
N VAL A 52 -9.52 -4.07 -7.85
CA VAL A 52 -9.13 -3.26 -6.68
C VAL A 52 -9.81 -1.89 -6.76
N THR A 53 -10.40 -1.44 -5.67
CA THR A 53 -10.92 -0.08 -5.49
C THR A 53 -10.22 0.67 -4.37
N ASP A 54 -9.65 -0.05 -3.41
CA ASP A 54 -8.90 0.53 -2.29
C ASP A 54 -7.79 -0.42 -1.82
N VAL A 55 -6.69 0.16 -1.35
CA VAL A 55 -5.52 -0.56 -0.82
C VAL A 55 -5.12 0.05 0.50
N THR A 56 -5.00 -0.80 1.52
CA THR A 56 -4.32 -0.45 2.76
C THR A 56 -3.12 -1.36 2.95
N LEU A 57 -1.96 -0.78 3.21
CA LEU A 57 -0.75 -1.52 3.54
C LEU A 57 -0.31 -1.16 4.95
N THR A 58 -0.09 -2.17 5.79
CA THR A 58 0.39 -1.99 7.15
C THR A 58 1.73 -2.66 7.35
N LEU A 59 2.71 -1.88 7.80
CA LEU A 59 4.02 -2.33 8.24
C LEU A 59 3.92 -2.57 9.74
N LYS A 60 4.11 -3.82 10.18
CA LYS A 60 3.97 -4.22 11.58
C LYS A 60 5.33 -4.40 12.23
N ASN A 61 5.48 -3.80 13.42
CA ASN A 61 6.71 -3.84 14.16
C ASN A 61 7.93 -3.45 13.29
N LEU A 62 7.78 -2.33 12.58
CA LEU A 62 8.88 -1.74 11.82
C LEU A 62 9.77 -0.96 12.77
N ILE A 63 11.03 -1.38 12.85
CA ILE A 63 12.06 -0.77 13.71
C ILE A 63 13.19 -0.29 12.82
N HIS A 64 13.64 0.95 13.02
CA HIS A 64 14.84 1.50 12.41
C HIS A 64 15.28 2.77 13.16
N THR A 65 16.56 3.01 13.29
CA THR A 65 17.09 4.13 14.07
C THR A 65 17.35 5.41 13.28
N TRP A 66 17.04 5.39 11.95
CA TRP A 66 17.17 6.58 11.10
C TRP A 66 16.17 6.49 9.92
N VAL A 67 15.02 7.13 10.04
CA VAL A 67 13.97 7.04 9.01
C VAL A 67 14.41 7.61 7.67
N GLY A 68 15.28 8.61 7.65
CA GLY A 68 15.83 9.24 6.45
C GLY A 68 16.70 8.32 5.57
N ASP A 69 17.08 7.15 6.09
CA ASP A 69 17.81 6.16 5.32
C ASP A 69 16.89 5.21 4.55
N LEU A 70 15.62 5.10 4.97
CA LEU A 70 14.70 4.12 4.43
C LEU A 70 13.92 4.62 3.20
N SER A 71 13.78 3.71 2.24
CA SER A 71 12.79 3.80 1.16
C SER A 71 11.93 2.55 1.16
N VAL A 72 10.61 2.74 1.22
CA VAL A 72 9.63 1.63 1.26
C VAL A 72 8.64 1.78 0.12
N ARG A 73 8.45 0.69 -0.64
CA ARG A 73 7.54 0.66 -1.79
C ARG A 73 6.72 -0.62 -1.86
N LEU A 74 5.54 -0.50 -2.43
CA LEU A 74 4.68 -1.60 -2.83
C LEU A 74 4.65 -1.70 -4.36
N ARG A 75 4.74 -2.92 -4.89
CA ARG A 75 4.66 -3.18 -6.33
C ARG A 75 3.72 -4.34 -6.62
N HIS A 76 2.87 -4.19 -7.62
CA HIS A 76 2.14 -5.29 -8.25
C HIS A 76 2.93 -5.74 -9.48
N LEU A 77 3.49 -6.97 -9.44
CA LEU A 77 4.50 -7.39 -10.41
C LEU A 77 3.94 -7.55 -11.81
N GLU A 78 2.74 -8.07 -11.93
CA GLU A 78 2.12 -8.37 -13.23
C GLU A 78 1.78 -7.11 -14.04
N THR A 79 1.51 -5.99 -13.37
CA THR A 79 1.22 -4.70 -14.03
C THR A 79 2.38 -3.72 -13.96
N GLU A 80 3.47 -4.08 -13.29
CA GLU A 80 4.61 -3.21 -13.04
C GLU A 80 4.26 -1.91 -12.28
N THR A 81 3.05 -1.84 -11.68
CA THR A 81 2.61 -0.67 -10.93
C THR A 81 3.36 -0.60 -9.61
N VAL A 82 3.96 0.55 -9.30
CA VAL A 82 4.77 0.80 -8.10
C VAL A 82 4.29 2.05 -7.40
N VAL A 83 4.20 1.99 -6.07
CA VAL A 83 3.91 3.15 -5.21
C VAL A 83 4.95 3.23 -4.10
N ASP A 84 5.59 4.38 -3.94
CA ASP A 84 6.44 4.67 -2.80
C ASP A 84 5.55 5.06 -1.60
N LEU A 85 5.66 4.30 -0.51
CA LEU A 85 4.99 4.65 0.76
C LEU A 85 5.69 5.85 1.39
N PHE A 86 7.01 5.78 1.46
CA PHE A 86 7.88 6.90 1.76
C PHE A 86 9.27 6.63 1.19
N ARG A 87 10.01 7.71 0.95
CA ARG A 87 11.33 7.63 0.34
C ARG A 87 12.25 8.64 1.00
N ARG A 88 13.15 8.14 1.86
CA ARG A 88 14.16 8.91 2.57
C ARG A 88 13.59 10.21 3.19
N PRO A 89 12.67 10.12 4.16
CA PRO A 89 12.01 11.28 4.73
C PRO A 89 13.01 12.38 5.17
N GLY A 90 12.69 13.63 4.84
CA GLY A 90 13.55 14.78 5.07
C GLY A 90 14.57 15.07 3.98
N GLN A 91 14.74 14.21 2.97
CA GLN A 91 15.65 14.49 1.86
C GLN A 91 14.91 15.09 0.65
N PRO A 92 15.55 16.04 -0.06
CA PRO A 92 16.76 16.79 0.30
C PRO A 92 16.46 18.02 1.16
N ASP A 93 15.17 18.30 1.43
CA ASP A 93 14.69 19.60 1.91
C ASP A 93 15.15 19.93 3.33
N PHE A 94 15.20 18.91 4.22
CA PHE A 94 15.70 19.09 5.57
C PHE A 94 17.24 18.91 5.64
N SER A 95 17.77 17.82 5.08
CA SER A 95 19.19 17.53 5.03
C SER A 95 19.53 16.50 3.95
N SER A 96 20.83 16.35 3.64
CA SER A 96 21.32 15.29 2.74
C SER A 96 21.15 13.88 3.32
N SER A 97 20.98 13.76 4.64
CA SER A 97 20.79 12.49 5.36
C SER A 97 19.31 12.24 5.74
N GLY A 98 18.40 13.19 5.46
CA GLY A 98 17.02 13.12 5.90
C GLY A 98 16.83 13.32 7.41
N TYR A 99 15.70 12.84 7.94
CA TYR A 99 15.41 12.90 9.37
C TYR A 99 16.06 11.75 10.12
N SER A 100 16.67 12.06 11.28
CA SER A 100 17.31 11.09 12.18
C SER A 100 16.35 10.44 13.18
N ASN A 101 15.06 10.53 12.95
CA ASN A 101 14.02 10.06 13.85
C ASN A 101 13.82 8.55 13.71
N ASP A 102 13.44 7.90 14.82
CA ASP A 102 13.31 6.45 14.89
C ASP A 102 11.94 5.96 14.45
N LEU A 103 11.93 4.77 13.88
CA LEU A 103 10.76 3.93 13.71
C LEU A 103 10.74 2.86 14.79
N ASN A 104 9.61 2.70 15.48
CA ASN A 104 9.39 1.62 16.45
C ASN A 104 7.89 1.39 16.62
N GLY A 105 7.27 0.73 15.66
CA GLY A 105 5.81 0.53 15.74
C GLY A 105 5.15 0.00 14.48
N ASP A 106 3.83 0.18 14.45
CA ASP A 106 2.96 -0.21 13.35
C ASP A 106 2.54 1.01 12.55
N TYR A 107 2.73 0.98 11.23
CA TYR A 107 2.46 2.09 10.32
C TYR A 107 1.54 1.62 9.19
N SER A 108 0.32 2.15 9.15
CA SER A 108 -0.68 1.80 8.15
C SER A 108 -0.86 2.91 7.14
N PHE A 109 -0.82 2.58 5.86
CA PHE A 109 -0.92 3.53 4.74
C PHE A 109 -2.19 3.28 3.93
N ASN A 110 -2.97 4.35 3.73
CA ASN A 110 -4.15 4.36 2.89
C ASN A 110 -4.43 5.82 2.45
N ASP A 111 -4.93 6.02 1.24
CA ASP A 111 -5.17 7.36 0.68
C ASP A 111 -6.30 8.13 1.41
N HIS A 112 -7.17 7.44 2.17
CA HIS A 112 -8.22 8.07 2.98
C HIS A 112 -7.74 8.56 4.34
N ASN A 113 -6.51 8.27 4.74
CA ASN A 113 -5.91 8.78 5.96
C ASN A 113 -5.61 10.28 5.81
N ILE A 114 -5.54 10.98 6.94
CA ILE A 114 -5.33 12.44 6.96
C ILE A 114 -3.95 12.85 7.48
N ARG A 115 -3.20 11.93 8.10
CA ARG A 115 -1.88 12.21 8.64
C ARG A 115 -0.83 11.93 7.57
N ASP A 116 -0.04 12.93 7.26
CA ASP A 116 1.07 12.86 6.35
C ASP A 116 2.27 12.21 7.06
N PHE A 117 2.80 11.12 6.48
CA PHE A 117 3.93 10.40 7.07
C PHE A 117 5.21 11.24 7.06
N GLU A 118 5.48 11.99 6.00
CA GLU A 118 6.65 12.86 5.87
C GLU A 118 6.70 13.89 6.99
N LYS A 119 5.55 14.53 7.27
CA LYS A 119 5.43 15.49 8.37
C LYS A 119 5.60 14.84 9.73
N ALA A 120 5.04 13.65 9.93
CA ALA A 120 5.18 12.92 11.17
C ALA A 120 6.63 12.49 11.40
N ALA A 121 7.33 12.09 10.35
CA ALA A 121 8.73 11.69 10.39
C ALA A 121 9.65 12.81 10.87
N GLY A 122 9.35 14.07 10.52
CA GLY A 122 10.13 15.23 10.98
C GLY A 122 9.72 15.80 12.36
N ALA A 123 8.59 15.36 12.90
CA ALA A 123 8.00 16.00 14.09
C ALA A 123 8.26 15.28 15.41
N HIS A 124 8.70 14.02 15.41
CA HIS A 124 8.77 13.19 16.59
C HIS A 124 10.08 12.40 16.62
N ALA A 125 10.79 12.37 17.77
CA ALA A 125 12.00 11.59 17.94
C ALA A 125 11.79 10.10 17.66
N VAL A 126 10.65 9.55 18.09
CA VAL A 126 10.11 8.25 17.66
C VAL A 126 8.81 8.50 16.98
N ILE A 127 8.70 8.08 15.71
CA ILE A 127 7.50 8.29 14.90
C ILE A 127 6.35 7.47 15.48
N PRO A 128 5.21 8.07 15.84
CA PRO A 128 4.11 7.34 16.45
C PRO A 128 3.53 6.27 15.53
N SER A 129 3.20 5.11 16.08
CA SER A 129 2.34 4.14 15.38
C SER A 129 1.03 4.80 14.95
N GLY A 130 0.49 4.42 13.79
CA GLY A 130 -0.79 4.99 13.35
C GLY A 130 -1.04 4.88 11.86
N ASN A 131 -2.05 5.64 11.45
CA ASN A 131 -2.58 5.65 10.09
C ASN A 131 -2.08 6.90 9.35
N TYR A 132 -1.51 6.70 8.17
CA TYR A 132 -0.83 7.74 7.39
C TYR A 132 -1.22 7.71 5.92
N THR A 133 -1.06 8.85 5.25
CA THR A 133 -0.98 8.88 3.80
C THR A 133 0.46 8.57 3.37
N ALA A 134 0.59 7.85 2.27
CA ALA A 134 1.88 7.59 1.63
C ALA A 134 2.34 8.82 0.81
N THR A 135 3.61 8.83 0.41
CA THR A 135 4.15 9.83 -0.52
C THR A 135 3.54 9.67 -1.91
N GLY A 136 3.44 8.42 -2.39
CA GLY A 136 2.71 8.08 -3.61
C GLY A 136 1.25 7.72 -3.30
N SER A 137 0.34 7.94 -4.26
CA SER A 137 -1.05 7.55 -4.09
C SER A 137 -1.25 6.05 -4.34
N LEU A 138 -1.83 5.35 -3.36
CA LEU A 138 -2.22 3.94 -3.47
C LEU A 138 -3.36 3.72 -4.46
N SER A 139 -4.09 4.78 -4.85
CA SER A 139 -5.10 4.75 -5.92
C SER A 139 -4.51 4.38 -7.29
N ALA A 140 -3.18 4.41 -7.45
CA ALA A 140 -2.51 3.88 -8.65
C ALA A 140 -2.83 2.40 -8.91
N PHE A 141 -3.21 1.65 -7.89
CA PHE A 141 -3.65 0.25 -8.02
C PHE A 141 -5.14 0.11 -8.31
N SER A 142 -5.92 1.20 -8.27
CA SER A 142 -7.36 1.17 -8.51
C SER A 142 -7.68 0.72 -9.94
N GLY A 143 -8.63 -0.21 -10.08
CA GLY A 143 -9.03 -0.80 -11.36
C GLY A 143 -8.16 -1.97 -11.82
N LEU A 144 -7.00 -2.22 -11.22
CA LEU A 144 -6.20 -3.42 -11.48
C LEU A 144 -6.92 -4.68 -10.98
N LEU A 145 -6.59 -5.84 -11.52
CA LEU A 145 -6.98 -7.11 -10.91
C LEU A 145 -6.16 -7.32 -9.63
N ALA A 146 -6.82 -7.78 -8.58
CA ALA A 146 -6.17 -8.10 -7.31
C ALA A 146 -5.21 -9.30 -7.45
N THR A 147 -5.58 -10.24 -8.35
CA THR A 147 -4.78 -11.44 -8.64
C THR A 147 -3.39 -11.06 -9.11
N GLY A 148 -2.39 -11.66 -8.48
CA GLY A 148 -1.00 -11.45 -8.85
C GLY A 148 -0.07 -11.44 -7.65
N THR A 149 1.18 -11.07 -7.89
CA THR A 149 2.22 -10.99 -6.88
C THR A 149 2.39 -9.54 -6.44
N TRP A 150 2.17 -9.31 -5.16
CA TRP A 150 2.36 -8.02 -4.51
C TRP A 150 3.66 -8.08 -3.70
N ARG A 151 4.60 -7.22 -4.06
CA ARG A 151 5.93 -7.18 -3.43
C ARG A 151 6.09 -5.91 -2.60
N ILE A 152 6.48 -6.10 -1.33
CA ILE A 152 7.09 -5.02 -0.56
C ILE A 152 8.60 -5.02 -0.76
N THR A 153 9.18 -3.82 -0.82
CA THR A 153 10.64 -3.64 -0.82
C THR A 153 10.99 -2.54 0.16
N ILE A 154 11.88 -2.85 1.09
CA ILE A 154 12.42 -1.89 2.05
C ILE A 154 13.94 -1.82 1.81
N ASN A 155 14.41 -0.65 1.39
CA ASN A 155 15.84 -0.38 1.24
C ASN A 155 16.29 0.54 2.37
N ASP A 156 17.41 0.18 2.97
CA ASP A 156 18.24 1.09 3.72
C ASP A 156 19.31 1.65 2.77
N CYS A 157 19.33 2.97 2.60
CA CYS A 157 20.16 3.64 1.60
C CYS A 157 21.46 4.22 2.17
N SER A 158 21.70 4.05 3.46
CA SER A 158 22.93 4.53 4.14
C SER A 158 23.37 3.51 5.17
N ALA A 159 24.69 3.38 5.35
CA ALA A 159 25.23 2.46 6.34
C ALA A 159 25.33 3.11 7.73
N GLY A 160 25.19 2.31 8.78
CA GLY A 160 25.42 2.70 10.17
C GLY A 160 24.23 2.54 11.10
N ASP A 161 23.03 2.56 10.55
CA ASP A 161 21.78 2.31 11.28
C ASP A 161 21.20 0.97 10.84
N SER A 162 20.42 0.33 11.67
CA SER A 162 19.88 -0.99 11.38
C SER A 162 18.42 -1.09 11.76
N GLY A 163 17.73 -2.03 11.14
CA GLY A 163 16.31 -2.23 11.40
C GLY A 163 15.79 -3.58 10.97
N SER A 164 14.52 -3.77 11.25
CA SER A 164 13.77 -4.97 10.91
C SER A 164 12.28 -4.68 10.78
N ILE A 165 11.57 -5.55 10.11
CA ILE A 165 10.12 -5.57 10.08
C ILE A 165 9.60 -6.90 10.62
N GLY A 166 8.60 -6.87 11.50
CA GLY A 166 8.02 -8.08 12.08
C GLY A 166 7.14 -8.82 11.08
N SER A 167 6.29 -8.10 10.38
CA SER A 167 5.45 -8.58 9.28
C SER A 167 4.86 -7.40 8.52
N TRP A 168 4.14 -7.68 7.43
CA TRP A 168 3.33 -6.68 6.76
C TRP A 168 2.00 -7.28 6.34
N SER A 169 0.99 -6.43 6.19
CA SER A 169 -0.31 -6.87 5.70
C SER A 169 -0.78 -5.98 4.55
N LEU A 170 -1.47 -6.62 3.62
CA LEU A 170 -2.11 -6.00 2.48
C LEU A 170 -3.62 -6.24 2.58
N ASP A 171 -4.38 -5.17 2.78
CA ASP A 171 -5.82 -5.19 2.75
C ASP A 171 -6.29 -4.62 1.42
N LEU A 172 -7.03 -5.43 0.66
CA LEU A 172 -7.58 -5.07 -0.63
C LEU A 172 -9.10 -5.02 -0.55
N ALA A 173 -9.69 -3.91 -0.98
CA ALA A 173 -11.11 -3.82 -1.25
C ALA A 173 -11.36 -3.70 -2.75
N GLY A 174 -12.50 -4.24 -3.22
CA GLY A 174 -12.80 -4.22 -4.64
C GLY A 174 -14.20 -4.71 -5.02
N ARG A 175 -14.39 -4.93 -6.32
CA ARG A 175 -15.66 -5.37 -6.94
C ARG A 175 -15.43 -6.39 -8.02
#